data_c94347ad88011fb1cb07b4df75ed42a5
#
_entry.id   c94347ad88011fb1cb07b4df75ed42a5
#
_cell.length_a   1.000
_cell.length_b   1.000
_cell.length_c   1.000
_cell.angle_alpha   90.00
_cell.angle_beta   90.00
_cell.angle_gamma   90.00
#
_symmetry.space_group_name_H-M   'P 1'
#
loop_
_entity.id
_entity.type
_entity.pdbx_description
1 polymer ?
#
loop_
_entity_poly.entity_id
_entity_poly.type
_entity_poly.pdbx_seq_one_letter_code
_entity_poly.pdbx_strand_id
1 'polypeptide(L)'
;AGTFDKPCVSVPCPTFEEERLDAIGFCVTSDLLPKAAYPELEQAFIAEALIAFDHKKSRKRFAAAIATAGAAIAAGTLGSVAASTLAAVELVVEGERRKYRWPSTAVMEAVVPHWLRLAFRADLSNRTGVSEFELSDADIARWFSIRGIRIQYIYDYTGYLLAPARLLGAISRAR
;
A
#
# COMPACT_ATOMS: atom_id res chain seq x y z
N ALA A 1 -3.22 -25.71 -51.28
CA ALA A 1 -3.72 -24.35 -51.11
C ALA A 1 -4.16 -24.23 -49.65
N GLY A 2 -3.38 -23.52 -48.81
CA GLY A 2 -3.74 -23.29 -47.42
C GLY A 2 -4.74 -22.13 -47.34
N THR A 3 -5.89 -22.38 -46.78
CA THR A 3 -6.88 -21.35 -46.41
C THR A 3 -6.34 -20.57 -45.20
N PHE A 4 -5.93 -19.35 -45.44
CA PHE A 4 -5.62 -18.39 -44.38
C PHE A 4 -6.92 -17.88 -43.79
N ASP A 5 -7.33 -18.44 -42.65
CA ASP A 5 -8.44 -17.90 -41.89
C ASP A 5 -7.91 -16.76 -40.98
N LYS A 6 -8.36 -15.54 -41.27
CA LYS A 6 -8.09 -14.37 -40.41
C LYS A 6 -9.24 -14.22 -39.44
N PRO A 7 -9.09 -14.63 -38.17
CA PRO A 7 -10.16 -14.40 -37.22
C PRO A 7 -10.33 -12.87 -36.98
N CYS A 8 -11.51 -12.38 -37.34
CA CYS A 8 -11.90 -11.00 -36.98
C CYS A 8 -12.37 -10.99 -35.55
N VAL A 9 -11.68 -10.21 -34.70
CA VAL A 9 -12.08 -9.97 -33.32
C VAL A 9 -12.91 -8.69 -33.31
N SER A 10 -14.18 -8.77 -32.90
CA SER A 10 -14.96 -7.58 -32.64
C SER A 10 -14.54 -7.00 -31.27
N VAL A 11 -14.24 -5.70 -31.22
CA VAL A 11 -13.96 -5.00 -29.98
C VAL A 11 -15.31 -4.60 -29.37
N PRO A 12 -15.74 -5.19 -28.24
CA PRO A 12 -16.96 -4.76 -27.59
C PRO A 12 -16.82 -3.34 -27.06
N CYS A 13 -17.90 -2.55 -27.14
CA CYS A 13 -17.92 -1.25 -26.47
C CYS A 13 -17.70 -1.44 -24.97
N PRO A 14 -16.74 -0.73 -24.37
CA PRO A 14 -16.53 -0.79 -22.93
C PRO A 14 -17.76 -0.21 -22.21
N THR A 15 -18.22 -0.89 -21.19
CA THR A 15 -19.17 -0.34 -20.23
C THR A 15 -18.41 0.62 -19.34
N PHE A 16 -18.83 1.88 -19.28
CA PHE A 16 -18.25 2.86 -18.38
C PHE A 16 -18.82 2.64 -16.98
N GLU A 17 -17.92 2.50 -15.99
CA GLU A 17 -18.29 2.56 -14.58
C GLU A 17 -18.34 4.02 -14.14
N GLU A 18 -19.44 4.42 -13.50
CA GLU A 18 -19.55 5.73 -12.88
C GLU A 18 -18.91 5.69 -11.49
N GLU A 19 -17.79 6.35 -11.29
CA GLU A 19 -17.24 6.62 -9.97
C GLU A 19 -17.69 7.99 -9.47
N ARG A 20 -18.33 8.00 -8.32
CA ARG A 20 -18.74 9.25 -7.64
C ARG A 20 -17.65 9.66 -6.66
N LEU A 21 -17.25 10.92 -6.75
CA LEU A 21 -16.33 11.52 -5.79
C LEU A 21 -17.06 11.83 -4.48
N ASP A 22 -16.54 11.26 -3.39
CA ASP A 22 -17.02 11.56 -2.04
C ASP A 22 -16.33 12.81 -1.50
N ALA A 23 -17.10 13.79 -1.09
CA ALA A 23 -16.58 14.94 -0.35
C ALA A 23 -16.41 14.57 1.12
N ILE A 24 -15.22 14.80 1.65
CA ILE A 24 -14.91 14.65 3.07
C ILE A 24 -14.65 16.05 3.62
N GLY A 25 -15.46 16.46 4.59
CA GLY A 25 -15.30 17.74 5.27
C GLY A 25 -15.25 17.55 6.79
N PHE A 26 -14.80 18.58 7.48
CA PHE A 26 -14.99 18.72 8.92
C PHE A 26 -15.40 20.17 9.20
N CYS A 27 -16.10 20.35 10.31
CA CYS A 27 -16.50 21.66 10.78
C CYS A 27 -15.99 21.83 12.21
N VAL A 28 -15.43 22.99 12.49
CA VAL A 28 -14.99 23.39 13.83
C VAL A 28 -15.85 24.58 14.23
N THR A 29 -16.49 24.47 15.39
CA THR A 29 -17.27 25.57 16.00
C THR A 29 -16.54 25.99 17.28
N SER A 30 -16.37 27.27 17.46
CA SER A 30 -15.77 27.88 18.66
C SER A 30 -16.65 29.00 19.17
N ASP A 31 -16.80 29.10 20.49
CA ASP A 31 -17.49 30.21 21.11
C ASP A 31 -16.61 31.46 21.12
N LEU A 32 -17.25 32.63 21.12
CA LEU A 32 -16.54 33.91 21.05
C LEU A 32 -15.65 34.19 22.28
N LEU A 33 -16.08 33.76 23.45
CA LEU A 33 -15.35 33.98 24.73
C LEU A 33 -14.01 33.21 24.78
N PRO A 34 -13.96 31.89 24.53
CA PRO A 34 -12.71 31.16 24.44
C PRO A 34 -11.76 31.72 23.38
N LYS A 35 -12.31 32.13 22.22
CA LYS A 35 -11.54 32.71 21.12
C LYS A 35 -10.85 34.03 21.52
N ALA A 36 -11.55 34.86 22.27
CA ALA A 36 -11.00 36.15 22.71
C ALA A 36 -10.02 35.99 23.89
N ALA A 37 -10.25 35.00 24.78
CA ALA A 37 -9.44 34.79 25.96
C ALA A 37 -8.16 33.94 25.71
N TYR A 38 -8.24 32.93 24.82
CA TYR A 38 -7.17 31.95 24.58
C TYR A 38 -7.03 31.63 23.09
N PRO A 39 -6.58 32.58 22.24
CA PRO A 39 -6.44 32.37 20.81
C PRO A 39 -5.45 31.25 20.43
N GLU A 40 -4.43 31.01 21.30
CA GLU A 40 -3.44 29.95 21.09
C GLU A 40 -4.07 28.56 21.18
N LEU A 41 -5.06 28.39 22.07
CA LEU A 41 -5.76 27.12 22.25
C LEU A 41 -6.59 26.77 21.01
N GLU A 42 -7.23 27.77 20.42
CA GLU A 42 -7.99 27.60 19.17
C GLU A 42 -7.07 27.22 18.02
N GLN A 43 -5.92 27.88 17.88
CA GLN A 43 -4.93 27.55 16.85
C GLN A 43 -4.38 26.13 17.00
N ALA A 44 -4.05 25.72 18.23
CA ALA A 44 -3.58 24.36 18.50
C ALA A 44 -4.66 23.33 18.16
N PHE A 45 -5.91 23.58 18.55
CA PHE A 45 -7.03 22.70 18.23
C PHE A 45 -7.26 22.56 16.72
N ILE A 46 -7.19 23.66 15.96
CA ILE A 46 -7.33 23.65 14.51
C ILE A 46 -6.19 22.85 13.87
N ALA A 47 -4.96 23.02 14.33
CA ALA A 47 -3.81 22.26 13.83
C ALA A 47 -3.98 20.76 14.05
N GLU A 48 -4.39 20.34 15.24
CA GLU A 48 -4.67 18.93 15.54
C GLU A 48 -5.85 18.38 14.73
N ALA A 49 -6.89 19.17 14.56
CA ALA A 49 -8.05 18.79 13.75
C ALA A 49 -7.68 18.59 12.27
N LEU A 50 -6.78 19.42 11.71
CA LEU A 50 -6.26 19.26 10.35
C LEU A 50 -5.44 17.98 10.19
N ILE A 51 -4.59 17.65 11.16
CA ILE A 51 -3.81 16.41 11.19
C ILE A 51 -4.76 15.20 11.24
N ALA A 52 -5.75 15.22 12.14
CA ALA A 52 -6.74 14.16 12.25
C ALA A 52 -7.56 13.98 10.95
N PHE A 53 -7.87 15.10 10.29
CA PHE A 53 -8.56 15.09 8.99
C PHE A 53 -7.72 14.45 7.89
N ASP A 54 -6.43 14.75 7.82
CA ASP A 54 -5.52 14.14 6.84
C ASP A 54 -5.37 12.64 7.08
N HIS A 55 -5.27 12.19 8.32
CA HIS A 55 -5.30 10.77 8.66
C HIS A 55 -6.61 10.10 8.25
N LYS A 56 -7.75 10.74 8.49
CA LYS A 56 -9.07 10.22 8.07
C LYS A 56 -9.17 10.10 6.55
N LYS A 57 -8.67 11.09 5.83
CA LYS A 57 -8.63 11.12 4.36
C LYS A 57 -7.73 10.02 3.80
N SER A 58 -6.56 9.84 4.39
CA SER A 58 -5.61 8.78 4.04
C SER A 58 -6.23 7.40 4.25
N ARG A 59 -6.81 7.12 5.43
CA ARG A 59 -7.49 5.87 5.73
C ARG A 59 -8.63 5.56 4.75
N LYS A 60 -9.45 6.56 4.40
CA LYS A 60 -10.55 6.37 3.44
C LYS A 60 -10.05 6.00 2.05
N ARG A 61 -8.96 6.65 1.58
CA ARG A 61 -8.32 6.31 0.30
C ARG A 61 -7.79 4.89 0.29
N PHE A 62 -7.12 4.47 1.36
CA PHE A 62 -6.63 3.09 1.48
C PHE A 62 -7.76 2.08 1.57
N ALA A 63 -8.81 2.37 2.31
CA ALA A 63 -9.97 1.48 2.39
C ALA A 63 -10.63 1.28 1.01
N ALA A 64 -10.74 2.34 0.22
CA ALA A 64 -11.25 2.26 -1.15
C ALA A 64 -10.32 1.44 -2.06
N ALA A 65 -9.00 1.69 -2.01
CA ALA A 65 -8.01 0.92 -2.77
C ALA A 65 -8.03 -0.58 -2.40
N ILE A 66 -8.21 -0.89 -1.12
CA ILE A 66 -8.35 -2.26 -0.62
C ILE A 66 -9.63 -2.92 -1.14
N ALA A 67 -10.73 -2.20 -1.16
CA ALA A 67 -12.01 -2.72 -1.64
C ALA A 67 -11.98 -3.06 -3.15
N THR A 68 -11.20 -2.30 -3.93
CA THR A 68 -11.05 -2.50 -5.38
C THR A 68 -9.94 -3.51 -5.75
N ALA A 69 -9.04 -3.84 -4.82
CA ALA A 69 -7.87 -4.71 -5.09
C ALA A 69 -8.20 -6.20 -5.28
N GLY A 70 -9.47 -6.61 -5.13
CA GLY A 70 -9.89 -8.00 -5.30
C GLY A 70 -9.60 -8.89 -4.08
N ALA A 71 -9.55 -10.20 -4.28
CA ALA A 71 -9.37 -11.17 -3.21
C ALA A 71 -7.95 -11.12 -2.64
N ALA A 72 -7.83 -11.18 -1.31
CA ALA A 72 -6.55 -11.22 -0.64
C ALA A 72 -5.81 -12.54 -0.95
N ILE A 73 -4.53 -12.45 -1.31
CA ILE A 73 -3.66 -13.60 -1.51
C ILE A 73 -3.02 -13.96 -0.18
N ALA A 74 -3.18 -15.22 0.25
CA ALA A 74 -2.56 -15.70 1.47
C ALA A 74 -1.05 -15.81 1.29
N ALA A 75 -0.27 -15.16 2.15
CA ALA A 75 1.15 -15.41 2.24
C ALA A 75 1.40 -16.80 2.83
N GLY A 76 2.22 -17.60 2.15
CA GLY A 76 2.62 -18.90 2.70
C GLY A 76 3.42 -18.74 4.00
N THR A 77 3.32 -19.71 4.89
CA THR A 77 4.09 -19.73 6.14
C THR A 77 5.49 -20.31 5.90
N LEU A 78 6.45 -19.46 5.63
CA LEU A 78 7.86 -19.86 5.44
C LEU A 78 8.68 -19.76 6.75
N GLY A 79 8.04 -19.67 7.91
CA GLY A 79 8.71 -19.55 9.20
C GLY A 79 9.41 -18.19 9.42
N SER A 80 9.17 -17.21 8.55
CA SER A 80 9.78 -15.89 8.57
C SER A 80 8.85 -14.86 7.96
N VAL A 81 8.62 -13.76 8.65
CA VAL A 81 7.76 -12.67 8.18
C VAL A 81 8.32 -12.05 6.90
N ALA A 82 9.63 -11.78 6.89
CA ALA A 82 10.30 -11.18 5.74
C ALA A 82 10.25 -12.09 4.51
N ALA A 83 10.60 -13.38 4.67
CA ALA A 83 10.61 -14.32 3.57
C ALA A 83 9.19 -14.61 3.03
N SER A 84 8.22 -14.78 3.91
CA SER A 84 6.82 -15.03 3.52
C SER A 84 6.24 -13.84 2.78
N THR A 85 6.50 -12.61 3.28
CA THR A 85 6.04 -11.38 2.64
C THR A 85 6.70 -11.19 1.27
N LEU A 86 8.02 -11.37 1.21
CA LEU A 86 8.77 -11.19 -0.02
C LEU A 86 8.32 -12.21 -1.09
N ALA A 87 8.19 -13.49 -0.73
CA ALA A 87 7.73 -14.52 -1.66
C ALA A 87 6.32 -14.25 -2.18
N ALA A 88 5.40 -13.82 -1.31
CA ALA A 88 4.04 -13.49 -1.72
C ALA A 88 4.01 -12.27 -2.66
N VAL A 89 4.78 -11.23 -2.37
CA VAL A 89 4.88 -10.04 -3.22
C VAL A 89 5.52 -10.38 -4.58
N GLU A 90 6.58 -11.18 -4.60
CA GLU A 90 7.20 -11.66 -5.85
C GLU A 90 6.22 -12.44 -6.71
N LEU A 91 5.45 -13.34 -6.10
CA LEU A 91 4.46 -14.14 -6.83
C LEU A 91 3.38 -13.24 -7.47
N VAL A 92 2.91 -12.25 -6.74
CA VAL A 92 1.93 -11.26 -7.28
C VAL A 92 2.54 -10.46 -8.41
N VAL A 93 3.76 -9.95 -8.23
CA VAL A 93 4.47 -9.14 -9.23
C VAL A 93 4.68 -9.94 -10.52
N GLU A 94 5.14 -11.18 -10.42
CA GLU A 94 5.33 -12.04 -11.58
C GLU A 94 4.00 -12.43 -12.24
N GLY A 95 2.95 -12.64 -11.45
CA GLY A 95 1.60 -12.85 -11.95
C GLY A 95 1.09 -11.70 -12.80
N GLU A 96 1.26 -10.47 -12.33
CA GLU A 96 0.86 -9.25 -13.05
C GLU A 96 1.75 -9.00 -14.28
N ARG A 97 3.06 -9.19 -14.18
CA ARG A 97 3.96 -9.12 -15.34
C ARG A 97 3.53 -10.08 -16.44
N ARG A 98 3.24 -11.31 -16.09
CA ARG A 98 2.78 -12.33 -17.03
C ARG A 98 1.42 -11.98 -17.67
N LYS A 99 0.47 -11.52 -16.85
CA LYS A 99 -0.87 -11.14 -17.28
C LYS A 99 -0.85 -10.01 -18.31
N TYR A 100 -0.05 -8.98 -18.06
CA TYR A 100 0.03 -7.80 -18.92
C TYR A 100 1.24 -7.81 -19.87
N ARG A 101 2.04 -8.89 -19.87
CA ARG A 101 3.27 -9.03 -20.68
C ARG A 101 4.21 -7.84 -20.48
N TRP A 102 4.38 -7.39 -19.26
CA TRP A 102 5.30 -6.31 -18.93
C TRP A 102 6.76 -6.82 -18.96
N PRO A 103 7.73 -5.95 -19.31
CA PRO A 103 9.13 -6.30 -19.24
C PRO A 103 9.57 -6.55 -17.79
N SER A 104 10.60 -7.37 -17.61
CA SER A 104 11.18 -7.65 -16.29
C SER A 104 11.73 -6.42 -15.58
N THR A 105 12.03 -5.35 -16.35
CA THR A 105 12.49 -4.05 -15.85
C THR A 105 11.37 -3.16 -15.30
N ALA A 106 10.09 -3.54 -15.48
CA ALA A 106 8.97 -2.78 -14.94
C ALA A 106 9.02 -2.78 -13.41
N VAL A 107 9.09 -1.59 -12.83
CA VAL A 107 9.08 -1.40 -11.38
C VAL A 107 7.65 -1.33 -10.88
N MET A 108 7.34 -2.13 -9.87
CA MET A 108 6.06 -2.11 -9.18
C MET A 108 6.20 -1.55 -7.77
N GLU A 109 5.15 -0.94 -7.27
CA GLU A 109 5.14 -0.33 -5.96
C GLU A 109 4.36 -1.18 -4.97
N ALA A 110 5.01 -1.55 -3.86
CA ALA A 110 4.38 -2.27 -2.77
C ALA A 110 4.17 -1.34 -1.58
N VAL A 111 2.92 -1.20 -1.17
CA VAL A 111 2.54 -0.37 -0.03
C VAL A 111 2.34 -1.26 1.18
N VAL A 112 3.09 -1.00 2.26
CA VAL A 112 3.10 -1.81 3.46
C VAL A 112 2.89 -0.96 4.71
N PRO A 113 2.32 -1.54 5.79
CA PRO A 113 2.19 -0.82 7.05
C PRO A 113 3.56 -0.51 7.65
N HIS A 114 3.69 0.65 8.30
CA HIS A 114 4.96 1.12 8.86
C HIS A 114 5.58 0.15 9.90
N TRP A 115 4.75 -0.50 10.71
CA TRP A 115 5.23 -1.46 11.72
C TRP A 115 5.92 -2.70 11.11
N LEU A 116 5.62 -3.04 9.85
CA LEU A 116 6.21 -4.20 9.18
C LEU A 116 7.74 -4.03 9.00
N ARG A 117 8.23 -2.80 8.96
CA ARG A 117 9.66 -2.48 8.93
C ARG A 117 10.40 -3.05 10.15
N LEU A 118 9.82 -2.93 11.33
CA LEU A 118 10.39 -3.48 12.56
C LEU A 118 10.39 -5.01 12.53
N ALA A 119 9.28 -5.61 12.08
CA ALA A 119 9.17 -7.05 11.93
C ALA A 119 10.20 -7.61 10.93
N PHE A 120 10.44 -6.92 9.82
CA PHE A 120 11.47 -7.30 8.86
C PHE A 120 12.88 -7.24 9.47
N ARG A 121 13.18 -6.17 10.21
CA ARG A 121 14.51 -6.00 10.85
C ARG A 121 14.77 -7.11 11.86
N ALA A 122 13.82 -7.37 12.76
CA ALA A 122 13.95 -8.42 13.77
C ALA A 122 14.10 -9.82 13.13
N ASP A 123 13.31 -10.12 12.10
CA ASP A 123 13.38 -11.41 11.42
C ASP A 123 14.69 -11.60 10.64
N LEU A 124 15.19 -10.56 9.99
CA LEU A 124 16.47 -10.56 9.30
C LEU A 124 17.64 -10.75 10.26
N SER A 125 17.65 -10.04 11.40
CA SER A 125 18.63 -10.21 12.46
C SER A 125 18.69 -11.65 12.92
N ASN A 126 17.55 -12.27 13.21
CA ASN A 126 17.47 -13.66 13.64
C ASN A 126 18.01 -14.66 12.61
N ARG A 127 17.85 -14.36 11.31
CA ARG A 127 18.28 -15.26 10.23
C ARG A 127 19.73 -15.12 9.83
N THR A 128 20.21 -13.88 9.78
CA THR A 128 21.57 -13.58 9.31
C THR A 128 22.59 -13.61 10.43
N GLY A 129 22.16 -13.58 11.69
CA GLY A 129 23.03 -13.43 12.85
C GLY A 129 23.67 -12.04 12.94
N VAL A 130 23.25 -11.11 12.07
CA VAL A 130 23.69 -9.71 12.10
C VAL A 130 22.89 -8.99 13.16
N SER A 131 23.55 -8.12 13.93
CA SER A 131 22.86 -7.33 14.94
C SER A 131 21.74 -6.48 14.35
N GLU A 132 20.61 -6.38 15.04
CA GLU A 132 19.50 -5.52 14.64
C GLU A 132 19.92 -4.06 14.45
N PHE A 133 20.95 -3.62 15.17
CA PHE A 133 21.51 -2.27 15.06
C PHE A 133 22.29 -2.03 13.77
N GLU A 134 22.78 -3.05 13.12
CA GLU A 134 23.53 -2.97 11.85
C GLU A 134 22.63 -3.01 10.61
N LEU A 135 21.38 -3.45 10.76
CA LEU A 135 20.42 -3.54 9.67
C LEU A 135 19.74 -2.21 9.43
N SER A 136 20.03 -1.59 8.31
CA SER A 136 19.40 -0.34 7.88
C SER A 136 18.11 -0.57 7.10
N ASP A 137 17.26 0.46 7.03
CA ASP A 137 16.07 0.44 6.17
C ASP A 137 16.43 0.37 4.68
N ALA A 138 17.63 0.85 4.32
CA ALA A 138 18.16 0.76 2.97
C ALA A 138 18.44 -0.69 2.54
N ASP A 139 18.90 -1.54 3.45
CA ASP A 139 19.14 -2.96 3.17
C ASP A 139 17.84 -3.68 2.89
N ILE A 140 16.80 -3.39 3.68
CA ILE A 140 15.46 -3.94 3.44
C ILE A 140 14.93 -3.47 2.08
N ALA A 141 15.02 -2.18 1.79
CA ALA A 141 14.57 -1.61 0.52
C ALA A 141 15.34 -2.21 -0.68
N ARG A 142 16.64 -2.48 -0.51
CA ARG A 142 17.47 -3.13 -1.54
C ARG A 142 16.99 -4.52 -1.89
N TRP A 143 16.52 -5.30 -0.92
CA TRP A 143 16.00 -6.64 -1.17
C TRP A 143 14.77 -6.65 -2.08
N PHE A 144 13.92 -5.66 -1.92
CA PHE A 144 12.76 -5.47 -2.80
C PHE A 144 13.16 -4.86 -4.15
N SER A 145 14.07 -3.89 -4.16
CA SER A 145 14.47 -3.17 -5.39
C SER A 145 15.18 -4.07 -6.40
N ILE A 146 16.00 -5.03 -5.96
CA ILE A 146 16.64 -6.02 -6.83
C ILE A 146 15.60 -6.83 -7.63
N ARG A 147 14.39 -6.98 -7.09
CA ARG A 147 13.26 -7.69 -7.70
C ARG A 147 12.32 -6.76 -8.48
N GLY A 148 12.72 -5.51 -8.66
CA GLY A 148 11.89 -4.49 -9.32
C GLY A 148 10.68 -4.07 -8.50
N ILE A 149 10.77 -4.14 -7.17
CA ILE A 149 9.70 -3.76 -6.26
C ILE A 149 10.16 -2.55 -5.45
N ARG A 150 9.40 -1.46 -5.51
CA ARG A 150 9.60 -0.29 -4.65
C ARG A 150 8.70 -0.38 -3.44
N ILE A 151 9.28 -0.41 -2.25
CA ILE A 151 8.51 -0.48 -1.01
C ILE A 151 8.19 0.92 -0.49
N GLN A 152 6.93 1.14 -0.08
CA GLN A 152 6.48 2.34 0.62
C GLN A 152 5.83 1.99 1.95
N TYR A 153 6.23 2.68 3.01
CA TYR A 153 5.70 2.48 4.35
C TYR A 153 4.63 3.53 4.67
N ILE A 154 3.48 3.07 5.18
CA ILE A 154 2.36 3.94 5.49
C ILE A 154 1.95 3.76 6.95
N TYR A 155 1.71 4.89 7.65
CA TYR A 155 1.24 4.89 9.04
C TYR A 155 -0.25 4.59 9.17
N ASP A 156 -1.06 5.09 8.26
CA ASP A 156 -2.53 5.00 8.32
C ASP A 156 -3.11 3.66 7.85
N TYR A 157 -2.26 2.66 7.73
CA TYR A 157 -2.70 1.31 7.41
C TYR A 157 -3.40 0.67 8.62
N THR A 158 -4.69 0.36 8.49
CA THR A 158 -5.53 -0.16 9.58
C THR A 158 -5.39 -1.66 9.86
N GLY A 159 -4.43 -2.35 9.23
CA GLY A 159 -4.15 -3.76 9.50
C GLY A 159 -3.42 -3.94 10.85
N TYR A 160 -4.10 -4.55 11.81
CA TYR A 160 -3.52 -4.85 13.11
C TYR A 160 -2.54 -6.04 13.05
N LEU A 161 -1.54 -6.03 13.93
CA LEU A 161 -0.51 -7.06 14.13
C LEU A 161 -1.06 -8.49 14.35
N LEU A 162 -2.35 -8.65 14.65
CA LEU A 162 -2.97 -9.94 15.00
C LEU A 162 -3.88 -10.50 13.89
N ALA A 163 -4.11 -9.79 12.81
CA ALA A 163 -4.79 -10.37 11.66
C ALA A 163 -3.75 -11.07 10.76
N PRO A 164 -4.04 -12.28 10.23
CA PRO A 164 -3.16 -12.89 9.24
C PRO A 164 -2.88 -11.86 8.15
N ALA A 165 -1.60 -11.63 7.86
CA ALA A 165 -1.14 -10.58 6.99
C ALA A 165 -1.90 -10.62 5.66
N ARG A 166 -2.89 -9.76 5.52
CA ARG A 166 -3.50 -9.49 4.22
C ARG A 166 -2.54 -8.57 3.49
N LEU A 167 -1.67 -9.15 2.69
CA LEU A 167 -0.88 -8.42 1.73
C LEU A 167 -1.83 -7.89 0.65
N LEU A 168 -2.19 -6.64 0.80
CA LEU A 168 -2.93 -5.93 -0.22
C LEU A 168 -1.91 -5.30 -1.16
N GLY A 169 -1.66 -6.00 -2.25
CA GLY A 169 -0.95 -5.45 -3.38
C GLY A 169 -1.81 -4.42 -4.12
N ALA A 170 -1.88 -3.20 -3.59
CA ALA A 170 -2.26 -2.07 -4.43
C ALA A 170 -1.07 -1.75 -5.34
N ILE A 171 -1.05 -2.36 -6.52
CA ILE A 171 -0.02 -2.10 -7.52
C ILE A 171 -0.45 -0.87 -8.30
N SER A 172 0.08 0.29 -7.93
CA SER A 172 -0.08 1.51 -8.69
C SER A 172 1.01 1.60 -9.78
N ARG A 173 0.60 1.94 -11.01
CA ARG A 173 1.53 2.30 -12.08
C ARG A 173 2.28 3.56 -11.68
N ALA A 174 3.59 3.48 -11.48
CA ALA A 174 4.45 4.65 -11.59
C ALA A 174 4.54 5.05 -13.07
N ARG A 175 4.02 6.23 -13.42
CA ARG A 175 4.25 6.87 -14.72
C ARG A 175 5.65 7.48 -14.78
#